data_8d4e6bf770813a836c81066d4b4e2b9a
#
_entry.id   8d4e6bf770813a836c81066d4b4e2b9a
#
_cell.length_a   1.000
_cell.length_b   1.000
_cell.length_c   1.000
_cell.angle_alpha   90.00
_cell.angle_beta   90.00
_cell.angle_gamma   90.00
#
_symmetry.space_group_name_H-M   'P 1'
#
loop_
_entity.id
_entity.type
_entity.pdbx_description
1 polymer ?
#
loop_
_entity_poly.entity_id
_entity_poly.type
_entity_poly.pdbx_seq_one_letter_code
_entity_poly.pdbx_strand_id
1 'polypeptide(L)'
;DVLLVGNTAEPLTLDPHKASGTWENHIIGDMFMGLTTEAPDASVAPGMALNWTTSADGLKWTFHLRDAVWSDGESVTAEDFVAGFRRLFDPETLSEYASIQFGMKNAEAVYERKLPPDALGIRAVDPKTLEITLENPAPYLPQLLKHYTAFPIPRHVVEKEGGNWIKPGKIVVNGPYKLVRWRTNDLIEVEKNERFFDAQNVCFKRIFYYPTNDSLAAERRVRAGQLDVNTEIDGTRLKFLERNLPGYSRVHDFMGTVFLAFNNRKKPFDDARVRKALSMAINRDFIADEILRAGQTPAYSLIPRSVANYPGSAPLDWEKDPMLKR
;
A
#
# COMPACT_ATOMS: atom_id res chain seq x y z
N ASP A 1 10.06 4.38 24.87
CA ASP A 1 8.91 5.00 24.22
C ASP A 1 9.21 5.51 22.79
N VAL A 2 10.27 5.00 22.16
CA VAL A 2 10.72 5.32 20.78
C VAL A 2 10.85 4.02 20.01
N LEU A 3 10.48 4.01 18.72
CA LEU A 3 10.68 2.89 17.81
C LEU A 3 11.67 3.31 16.71
N LEU A 4 12.69 2.49 16.44
CA LEU A 4 13.72 2.71 15.45
C LEU A 4 13.53 1.71 14.30
N VAL A 5 13.13 2.20 13.12
CA VAL A 5 12.74 1.37 11.96
C VAL A 5 13.73 1.57 10.82
N GLY A 6 14.30 0.48 10.34
CA GLY A 6 14.96 0.43 9.03
C GLY A 6 13.90 0.28 7.93
N ASN A 7 13.78 1.27 7.05
CA ASN A 7 12.67 1.41 6.11
C ASN A 7 13.08 1.23 4.64
N THR A 8 13.99 0.33 4.38
CA THR A 8 14.47 -0.08 3.04
C THR A 8 15.03 1.08 2.21
N ALA A 9 14.24 2.06 1.82
CA ALA A 9 14.67 3.14 0.93
C ALA A 9 14.17 4.52 1.40
N GLU A 10 14.77 5.56 0.84
CA GLU A 10 14.28 6.94 1.00
C GLU A 10 12.96 7.12 0.26
N PRO A 11 11.90 7.64 0.92
CA PRO A 11 10.67 7.99 0.25
C PRO A 11 10.86 9.10 -0.78
N LEU A 12 10.26 8.94 -1.95
CA LEU A 12 10.19 10.01 -2.95
C LEU A 12 9.16 11.07 -2.55
N THR A 13 8.13 10.66 -1.85
CA THR A 13 7.04 11.52 -1.38
C THR A 13 6.33 10.90 -0.18
N LEU A 14 5.67 11.73 0.62
CA LEU A 14 4.70 11.30 1.64
C LEU A 14 3.27 11.71 1.28
N ASP A 15 3.05 12.06 0.02
CA ASP A 15 1.73 12.32 -0.55
C ASP A 15 1.05 10.99 -0.86
N PRO A 16 -0.07 10.64 -0.21
CA PRO A 16 -0.72 9.34 -0.38
C PRO A 16 -1.20 9.10 -1.83
N HIS A 17 -1.45 10.15 -2.60
CA HIS A 17 -1.92 10.01 -3.97
C HIS A 17 -0.78 9.94 -5.00
N LYS A 18 0.48 10.16 -4.60
CA LYS A 18 1.66 10.13 -5.46
C LYS A 18 2.67 9.04 -5.11
N ALA A 19 2.52 8.44 -3.94
CA ALA A 19 3.39 7.38 -3.49
C ALA A 19 3.21 6.10 -4.31
N SER A 20 4.29 5.33 -4.48
CA SER A 20 4.27 4.06 -5.23
C SER A 20 5.09 2.95 -4.57
N GLY A 21 5.87 3.23 -3.53
CA GLY A 21 6.69 2.26 -2.84
C GLY A 21 6.12 1.78 -1.51
N THR A 22 6.54 0.60 -1.09
CA THR A 22 6.18 0.04 0.23
C THR A 22 6.78 0.85 1.38
N TRP A 23 7.95 1.42 1.17
CA TRP A 23 8.64 2.27 2.16
C TRP A 23 7.92 3.61 2.39
N GLU A 24 7.25 4.18 1.37
CA GLU A 24 6.32 5.30 1.56
C GLU A 24 5.08 4.85 2.31
N ASN A 25 4.51 3.70 1.93
CA ASN A 25 3.28 3.18 2.52
C ASN A 25 3.41 2.97 4.03
N HIS A 26 4.56 2.48 4.52
CA HIS A 26 4.79 2.32 5.97
C HIS A 26 4.61 3.65 6.72
N ILE A 27 5.20 4.72 6.22
CA ILE A 27 5.13 6.04 6.87
C ILE A 27 3.76 6.70 6.67
N ILE A 28 3.22 6.62 5.44
CA ILE A 28 1.90 7.17 5.12
C ILE A 28 0.81 6.48 5.93
N GLY A 29 0.88 5.14 6.08
CA GLY A 29 -0.07 4.37 6.87
C GLY A 29 -0.05 4.72 8.36
N ASP A 30 1.08 5.18 8.89
CA ASP A 30 1.18 5.68 10.27
C ASP A 30 0.68 7.14 10.40
N MET A 31 0.65 7.90 9.32
CA MET A 31 0.22 9.31 9.35
C MET A 31 -1.24 9.53 8.96
N PHE A 32 -1.81 8.67 8.13
CA PHE A 32 -3.16 8.82 7.62
C PHE A 32 -4.03 7.59 7.91
N MET A 33 -5.33 7.82 7.97
CA MET A 33 -6.35 6.79 8.16
C MET A 33 -7.41 6.88 7.07
N GLY A 34 -7.61 5.77 6.32
CA GLY A 34 -8.67 5.64 5.32
C GLY A 34 -10.05 5.39 5.91
N LEU A 35 -11.05 5.15 5.05
CA LEU A 35 -12.38 4.70 5.48
C LEU A 35 -12.30 3.39 6.25
N THR A 36 -11.49 2.48 5.74
CA THR A 36 -11.17 1.19 6.37
C THR A 36 -9.67 1.12 6.63
N THR A 37 -9.27 0.24 7.51
CA THR A 37 -7.87 -0.03 7.84
C THR A 37 -7.62 -1.54 7.90
N GLU A 38 -6.39 -1.91 8.18
CA GLU A 38 -5.97 -3.29 8.29
C GLU A 38 -5.88 -3.72 9.76
N ALA A 39 -6.51 -4.83 10.09
CA ALA A 39 -6.34 -5.49 11.38
C ALA A 39 -5.02 -6.29 11.39
N PRO A 40 -4.50 -6.72 12.58
CA PRO A 40 -3.26 -7.49 12.69
C PRO A 40 -3.22 -8.80 11.89
N ASP A 41 -4.37 -9.36 11.55
CA ASP A 41 -4.54 -10.55 10.72
C ASP A 41 -4.75 -10.24 9.23
N ALA A 42 -4.49 -9.00 8.82
CA ALA A 42 -4.73 -8.46 7.48
C ALA A 42 -6.20 -8.35 7.05
N SER A 43 -7.15 -8.68 7.92
CA SER A 43 -8.57 -8.48 7.64
C SER A 43 -8.93 -6.98 7.60
N VAL A 44 -10.11 -6.68 7.08
CA VAL A 44 -10.64 -5.30 7.06
C VAL A 44 -11.15 -4.93 8.43
N ALA A 45 -10.72 -3.78 8.92
CA ALA A 45 -11.21 -3.16 10.15
C ALA A 45 -11.79 -1.75 9.87
N PRO A 46 -12.70 -1.25 10.73
CA PRO A 46 -13.14 0.13 10.69
C PRO A 46 -11.99 1.12 10.88
N GLY A 47 -11.81 2.02 9.92
CA GLY A 47 -10.90 3.16 10.00
C GLY A 47 -11.67 4.44 10.38
N MET A 48 -11.74 5.41 9.49
CA MET A 48 -12.58 6.59 9.66
C MET A 48 -14.08 6.26 9.56
N ALA A 49 -14.46 5.24 8.80
CA ALA A 49 -15.83 4.72 8.82
C ALA A 49 -16.03 3.80 10.03
N LEU A 50 -17.06 4.05 10.82
CA LEU A 50 -17.50 3.17 11.91
C LEU A 50 -18.17 1.90 11.38
N ASN A 51 -18.94 2.06 10.32
CA ASN A 51 -19.65 0.98 9.63
C ASN A 51 -20.00 1.42 8.21
N TRP A 52 -20.46 0.44 7.42
CA TRP A 52 -20.90 0.69 6.05
C TRP A 52 -22.00 -0.30 5.65
N THR A 53 -22.79 0.09 4.67
CA THR A 53 -23.83 -0.72 4.06
C THR A 53 -23.72 -0.68 2.55
N THR A 54 -24.27 -1.69 1.88
CA THR A 54 -24.36 -1.73 0.41
C THR A 54 -25.80 -1.91 -0.03
N SER A 55 -26.15 -1.36 -1.19
CA SER A 55 -27.45 -1.57 -1.84
C SER A 55 -27.60 -3.03 -2.30
N ALA A 56 -28.85 -3.45 -2.54
CA ALA A 56 -29.16 -4.82 -2.94
C ALA A 56 -28.47 -5.26 -4.26
N ASP A 57 -28.21 -4.31 -5.16
CA ASP A 57 -27.48 -4.53 -6.41
C ASP A 57 -25.95 -4.50 -6.25
N GLY A 58 -25.46 -4.20 -5.04
CA GLY A 58 -24.01 -4.14 -4.74
C GLY A 58 -23.28 -2.94 -5.34
N LEU A 59 -23.99 -1.97 -5.94
CA LEU A 59 -23.38 -0.84 -6.64
C LEU A 59 -23.18 0.39 -5.76
N LYS A 60 -24.03 0.62 -4.77
CA LYS A 60 -23.94 1.79 -3.90
C LYS A 60 -23.52 1.38 -2.50
N TRP A 61 -22.46 2.02 -2.01
CA TRP A 61 -21.93 1.85 -0.66
C TRP A 61 -22.08 3.13 0.12
N THR A 62 -22.59 3.02 1.35
CA THR A 62 -22.75 4.14 2.28
C THR A 62 -21.87 3.91 3.49
N PHE A 63 -20.99 4.86 3.80
CA PHE A 63 -20.06 4.83 4.92
C PHE A 63 -20.44 5.89 5.94
N HIS A 64 -20.52 5.50 7.21
CA HIS A 64 -20.79 6.41 8.33
C HIS A 64 -19.50 6.70 9.09
N LEU A 65 -19.07 7.97 9.06
CA LEU A 65 -17.78 8.39 9.62
C LEU A 65 -17.89 8.63 11.14
N ARG A 66 -16.82 8.31 11.84
CA ARG A 66 -16.64 8.70 13.25
C ARG A 66 -16.38 10.19 13.41
N ASP A 67 -16.57 10.68 14.62
CA ASP A 67 -16.05 11.97 15.00
C ASP A 67 -14.53 11.89 15.13
N ALA A 68 -13.83 12.69 14.35
CA ALA A 68 -12.38 12.80 14.37
C ALA A 68 -11.97 14.17 13.84
N VAL A 69 -10.77 14.57 14.19
CA VAL A 69 -10.17 15.82 13.75
C VAL A 69 -8.83 15.57 13.08
N TRP A 70 -8.45 16.45 12.20
CA TRP A 70 -7.10 16.56 11.69
C TRP A 70 -6.13 16.99 12.81
N SER A 71 -4.83 16.79 12.61
CA SER A 71 -3.80 17.10 13.61
C SER A 71 -3.71 18.60 13.98
N ASP A 72 -4.30 19.49 13.19
CA ASP A 72 -4.45 20.91 13.48
C ASP A 72 -5.75 21.25 14.25
N GLY A 73 -6.71 20.33 14.31
CA GLY A 73 -7.96 20.45 15.05
C GLY A 73 -9.20 20.66 14.19
N GLU A 74 -9.05 20.86 12.86
CA GLU A 74 -10.19 20.90 11.95
C GLU A 74 -10.87 19.53 11.86
N SER A 75 -12.19 19.53 11.66
CA SER A 75 -12.97 18.28 11.58
C SER A 75 -12.65 17.50 10.32
N VAL A 76 -12.48 16.17 10.45
CA VAL A 76 -12.45 15.27 9.29
C VAL A 76 -13.88 15.00 8.85
N THR A 77 -14.15 15.25 7.57
CA THR A 77 -15.48 15.15 6.98
C THR A 77 -15.52 14.27 5.73
N ALA A 78 -16.73 13.90 5.30
CA ALA A 78 -16.92 13.17 4.04
C ALA A 78 -16.39 13.94 2.82
N GLU A 79 -16.43 15.28 2.85
CA GLU A 79 -15.89 16.11 1.78
C GLU A 79 -14.36 15.99 1.63
N ASP A 80 -13.62 15.64 2.69
CA ASP A 80 -12.17 15.42 2.60
C ASP A 80 -11.86 14.14 1.79
N PHE A 81 -12.73 13.14 1.88
CA PHE A 81 -12.67 11.94 1.04
C PHE A 81 -13.06 12.24 -0.40
N VAL A 82 -14.14 13.01 -0.62
CA VAL A 82 -14.54 13.44 -1.98
C VAL A 82 -13.40 14.18 -2.65
N ALA A 83 -12.80 15.13 -1.94
CA ALA A 83 -11.65 15.89 -2.44
C ALA A 83 -10.42 14.97 -2.70
N GLY A 84 -10.18 14.01 -1.82
CA GLY A 84 -9.13 12.99 -2.00
C GLY A 84 -9.29 12.22 -3.30
N PHE A 85 -10.46 11.66 -3.56
CA PHE A 85 -10.72 10.92 -4.80
C PHE A 85 -10.73 11.80 -6.05
N ARG A 86 -11.28 13.02 -5.97
CA ARG A 86 -11.18 13.96 -7.09
C ARG A 86 -9.73 14.28 -7.43
N ARG A 87 -8.88 14.47 -6.41
CA ARG A 87 -7.46 14.70 -6.59
C ARG A 87 -6.73 13.46 -7.12
N LEU A 88 -7.08 12.27 -6.63
CA LEU A 88 -6.50 11.00 -7.12
C LEU A 88 -6.70 10.83 -8.62
N PHE A 89 -7.90 11.14 -9.11
CA PHE A 89 -8.26 11.00 -10.53
C PHE A 89 -7.99 12.26 -11.37
N ASP A 90 -7.45 13.32 -10.77
CA ASP A 90 -6.95 14.45 -11.53
C ASP A 90 -5.62 14.07 -12.19
N PRO A 91 -5.52 14.10 -13.54
CA PRO A 91 -4.27 13.80 -14.23
C PRO A 91 -3.09 14.68 -13.82
N GLU A 92 -3.34 15.90 -13.34
CA GLU A 92 -2.28 16.79 -12.83
C GLU A 92 -1.66 16.28 -11.53
N THR A 93 -2.33 15.41 -10.81
CA THR A 93 -1.78 14.75 -9.62
C THR A 93 -0.68 13.76 -9.98
N LEU A 94 -0.70 13.19 -11.20
CA LEU A 94 0.25 12.18 -11.67
C LEU A 94 0.29 10.94 -10.75
N SER A 95 -0.88 10.47 -10.32
CA SER A 95 -0.98 9.27 -9.49
C SER A 95 -0.65 8.01 -10.31
N GLU A 96 0.39 7.27 -9.90
CA GLU A 96 0.77 6.00 -10.55
C GLU A 96 -0.24 4.87 -10.27
N TYR A 97 -0.93 4.94 -9.14
CA TYR A 97 -1.85 3.90 -8.67
C TYR A 97 -3.33 4.30 -8.69
N ALA A 98 -3.71 5.36 -9.39
CA ALA A 98 -5.12 5.74 -9.55
C ALA A 98 -6.00 4.59 -10.05
N SER A 99 -5.47 3.74 -10.93
CA SER A 99 -6.19 2.60 -11.53
C SER A 99 -6.69 1.57 -10.51
N ILE A 100 -6.11 1.48 -9.32
CA ILE A 100 -6.60 0.60 -8.24
C ILE A 100 -8.06 0.93 -7.88
N GLN A 101 -8.45 2.21 -8.01
CA GLN A 101 -9.76 2.71 -7.64
C GLN A 101 -10.69 2.93 -8.86
N PHE A 102 -10.35 2.45 -10.06
CA PHE A 102 -11.18 2.60 -11.26
C PHE A 102 -12.50 1.83 -11.23
N GLY A 103 -12.72 1.00 -10.21
CA GLY A 103 -14.04 0.42 -9.95
C GLY A 103 -15.11 1.44 -9.54
N MET A 104 -14.73 2.65 -9.10
CA MET A 104 -15.66 3.74 -8.84
C MET A 104 -16.28 4.24 -10.15
N LYS A 105 -17.57 4.51 -10.13
CA LYS A 105 -18.30 5.00 -11.31
C LYS A 105 -17.64 6.25 -11.90
N ASN A 106 -17.45 6.24 -13.20
CA ASN A 106 -16.82 7.29 -14.01
C ASN A 106 -15.35 7.60 -13.68
N ALA A 107 -14.68 6.83 -12.81
CA ALA A 107 -13.31 7.14 -12.37
C ALA A 107 -12.31 7.19 -13.52
N GLU A 108 -12.30 6.17 -14.39
CA GLU A 108 -11.43 6.11 -15.57
C GLU A 108 -11.72 7.25 -16.55
N ALA A 109 -13.00 7.55 -16.80
CA ALA A 109 -13.40 8.62 -17.73
C ALA A 109 -13.02 10.02 -17.20
N VAL A 110 -13.06 10.23 -15.89
CA VAL A 110 -12.57 11.47 -15.26
C VAL A 110 -11.04 11.54 -15.33
N TYR A 111 -10.34 10.45 -15.00
CA TYR A 111 -8.88 10.37 -15.12
C TYR A 111 -8.38 10.66 -16.56
N GLU A 112 -9.11 10.19 -17.57
CA GLU A 112 -8.82 10.44 -18.97
C GLU A 112 -9.34 11.81 -19.49
N ARG A 113 -9.90 12.66 -18.61
CA ARG A 113 -10.51 13.98 -18.95
C ARG A 113 -11.70 13.91 -19.90
N LYS A 114 -12.36 12.76 -20.00
CA LYS A 114 -13.58 12.58 -20.79
C LYS A 114 -14.82 13.10 -20.08
N LEU A 115 -14.78 13.11 -18.74
CA LEU A 115 -15.83 13.62 -17.85
C LEU A 115 -15.23 14.59 -16.81
N PRO A 116 -16.04 15.54 -16.32
CA PRO A 116 -15.61 16.45 -15.25
C PRO A 116 -15.50 15.73 -13.90
N PRO A 117 -14.71 16.25 -12.93
CA PRO A 117 -14.55 15.65 -11.60
C PRO A 117 -15.84 15.43 -10.83
N ASP A 118 -16.87 16.24 -11.06
CA ASP A 118 -18.19 16.12 -10.41
C ASP A 118 -19.00 14.92 -10.90
N ALA A 119 -18.59 14.29 -12.01
CA ALA A 119 -19.23 13.08 -12.52
C ALA A 119 -18.79 11.80 -11.78
N LEU A 120 -17.77 11.90 -10.89
CA LEU A 120 -17.31 10.76 -10.09
C LEU A 120 -18.43 10.17 -9.25
N GLY A 121 -18.44 8.85 -9.15
CA GLY A 121 -19.38 8.10 -8.32
C GLY A 121 -19.11 8.24 -6.82
N ILE A 122 -18.82 9.44 -6.33
CA ILE A 122 -18.61 9.72 -4.91
C ILE A 122 -19.29 11.03 -4.51
N ARG A 123 -19.92 11.03 -3.34
CA ARG A 123 -20.51 12.26 -2.79
C ARG A 123 -20.55 12.23 -1.27
N ALA A 124 -20.40 13.37 -0.64
CA ALA A 124 -20.80 13.58 0.74
C ALA A 124 -22.32 13.84 0.79
N VAL A 125 -23.03 13.04 1.53
CA VAL A 125 -24.48 13.22 1.79
C VAL A 125 -24.66 14.29 2.87
N ASP A 126 -23.81 14.21 3.86
CA ASP A 126 -23.62 15.14 4.96
C ASP A 126 -22.18 15.04 5.48
N PRO A 127 -21.72 15.85 6.45
CA PRO A 127 -20.33 15.81 6.92
C PRO A 127 -19.86 14.43 7.43
N LYS A 128 -20.76 13.54 7.80
CA LYS A 128 -20.45 12.22 8.37
C LYS A 128 -20.93 11.03 7.53
N THR A 129 -21.52 11.28 6.38
CA THR A 129 -22.06 10.23 5.52
C THR A 129 -21.47 10.38 4.11
N LEU A 130 -20.72 9.37 3.68
CA LEU A 130 -20.11 9.27 2.35
C LEU A 130 -20.79 8.17 1.55
N GLU A 131 -21.20 8.47 0.33
CA GLU A 131 -21.66 7.47 -0.64
C GLU A 131 -20.63 7.27 -1.75
N ILE A 132 -20.35 6.00 -2.08
CA ILE A 132 -19.55 5.58 -3.23
C ILE A 132 -20.43 4.73 -4.14
N THR A 133 -20.48 5.07 -5.42
CA THR A 133 -21.15 4.29 -6.46
C THR A 133 -20.10 3.63 -7.35
N LEU A 134 -20.30 2.36 -7.68
CA LEU A 134 -19.38 1.56 -8.48
C LEU A 134 -19.91 1.35 -9.91
N GLU A 135 -19.02 1.04 -10.85
CA GLU A 135 -19.37 0.59 -12.20
C GLU A 135 -19.96 -0.82 -12.18
N ASN A 136 -19.39 -1.69 -11.35
CA ASN A 136 -19.82 -3.08 -11.20
C ASN A 136 -19.81 -3.46 -9.71
N PRO A 137 -20.63 -4.43 -9.28
CA PRO A 137 -20.62 -4.90 -7.89
C PRO A 137 -19.24 -5.41 -7.49
N ALA A 138 -18.68 -4.85 -6.39
CA ALA A 138 -17.37 -5.23 -5.87
C ALA A 138 -17.45 -5.46 -4.36
N PRO A 139 -17.77 -6.69 -3.90
CA PRO A 139 -17.88 -7.00 -2.47
C PRO A 139 -16.55 -6.81 -1.71
N TYR A 140 -15.45 -6.71 -2.41
CA TYR A 140 -14.12 -6.44 -1.89
C TYR A 140 -13.76 -4.95 -1.80
N LEU A 141 -14.70 -4.03 -2.06
CA LEU A 141 -14.45 -2.58 -1.96
C LEU A 141 -13.78 -2.18 -0.63
N PRO A 142 -14.24 -2.68 0.55
CA PRO A 142 -13.59 -2.33 1.80
C PRO A 142 -12.10 -2.71 1.87
N GLN A 143 -11.65 -3.77 1.18
CA GLN A 143 -10.23 -4.10 1.06
C GLN A 143 -9.46 -3.08 0.23
N LEU A 144 -10.02 -2.60 -0.87
CA LEU A 144 -9.39 -1.58 -1.71
C LEU A 144 -9.24 -0.25 -0.98
N LEU A 145 -10.20 0.09 -0.12
CA LEU A 145 -10.21 1.34 0.63
C LEU A 145 -9.20 1.40 1.80
N LYS A 146 -8.52 0.29 2.11
CA LYS A 146 -7.35 0.28 3.01
C LYS A 146 -6.11 0.89 2.35
N HIS A 147 -6.06 0.90 1.02
CA HIS A 147 -4.90 1.39 0.29
C HIS A 147 -4.79 2.92 0.38
N TYR A 148 -3.58 3.43 0.52
CA TYR A 148 -3.32 4.87 0.71
C TYR A 148 -3.89 5.76 -0.40
N THR A 149 -4.09 5.26 -1.61
CA THR A 149 -4.77 6.01 -2.68
C THR A 149 -6.21 6.42 -2.32
N ALA A 150 -6.86 5.71 -1.39
CA ALA A 150 -8.20 6.04 -0.91
C ALA A 150 -8.21 6.92 0.36
N PHE A 151 -7.06 7.42 0.80
CA PHE A 151 -6.99 8.24 2.00
C PHE A 151 -7.53 9.66 1.76
N PRO A 152 -8.15 10.27 2.77
CA PRO A 152 -8.62 11.65 2.69
C PRO A 152 -7.43 12.61 2.68
N ILE A 153 -7.67 13.84 2.23
CA ILE A 153 -6.68 14.92 2.29
C ILE A 153 -7.23 16.11 3.09
N PRO A 154 -6.38 16.82 3.84
CA PRO A 154 -6.78 18.07 4.52
C PRO A 154 -6.96 19.18 3.48
N ARG A 155 -8.17 19.34 2.92
CA ARG A 155 -8.47 20.26 1.83
C ARG A 155 -7.96 21.67 2.09
N HIS A 156 -8.23 22.20 3.29
CA HIS A 156 -7.83 23.54 3.71
C HIS A 156 -6.30 23.76 3.67
N VAL A 157 -5.52 22.70 3.89
CA VAL A 157 -4.05 22.77 3.80
C VAL A 157 -3.58 22.61 2.36
N VAL A 158 -4.15 21.64 1.64
CA VAL A 158 -3.79 21.39 0.23
C VAL A 158 -4.08 22.60 -0.64
N GLU A 159 -5.22 23.25 -0.45
CA GLU A 159 -5.60 24.48 -1.16
C GLU A 159 -4.64 25.64 -0.85
N LYS A 160 -4.22 25.79 0.41
CA LYS A 160 -3.33 26.85 0.85
C LYS A 160 -1.88 26.64 0.43
N GLU A 161 -1.34 25.44 0.61
CA GLU A 161 0.10 25.12 0.50
C GLU A 161 0.49 24.53 -0.87
N GLY A 162 -0.50 24.12 -1.67
CA GLY A 162 -0.26 23.47 -2.96
C GLY A 162 0.64 22.24 -2.80
N GLY A 163 1.61 22.06 -3.70
CA GLY A 163 2.54 20.92 -3.66
C GLY A 163 3.46 20.85 -2.43
N ASN A 164 3.48 21.88 -1.59
CA ASN A 164 4.29 21.92 -0.38
C ASN A 164 3.58 21.38 0.86
N TRP A 165 2.32 20.98 0.75
CA TRP A 165 1.49 20.57 1.88
C TRP A 165 2.07 19.37 2.67
N ILE A 166 2.87 18.51 2.03
CA ILE A 166 3.50 17.33 2.64
C ILE A 166 4.80 17.61 3.42
N LYS A 167 5.27 18.85 3.45
CA LYS A 167 6.54 19.20 4.11
C LYS A 167 6.40 19.24 5.63
N PRO A 168 7.48 18.96 6.39
CA PRO A 168 7.50 19.17 7.84
C PRO A 168 7.01 20.57 8.23
N GLY A 169 6.17 20.64 9.25
CA GLY A 169 5.54 21.87 9.72
C GLY A 169 4.35 22.38 8.90
N LYS A 170 4.04 21.74 7.77
CA LYS A 170 2.88 22.06 6.92
C LYS A 170 1.89 20.89 6.83
N ILE A 171 2.40 19.66 6.81
CA ILE A 171 1.56 18.48 6.68
C ILE A 171 0.63 18.32 7.88
N VAL A 172 -0.64 18.13 7.57
CA VAL A 172 -1.72 17.87 8.53
C VAL A 172 -2.28 16.49 8.24
N VAL A 173 -2.48 15.69 9.26
CA VAL A 173 -2.77 14.26 9.17
C VAL A 173 -3.94 13.88 10.08
N ASN A 174 -4.59 12.75 9.77
CA ASN A 174 -5.69 12.20 10.58
C ASN A 174 -5.37 10.83 11.21
N GLY A 175 -4.14 10.37 11.07
CA GLY A 175 -3.66 9.09 11.62
C GLY A 175 -2.96 9.24 12.99
N PRO A 176 -2.40 8.12 13.50
CA PRO A 176 -1.80 8.03 14.82
C PRO A 176 -0.52 8.86 15.01
N TYR A 177 0.19 9.17 13.94
CA TYR A 177 1.44 9.94 14.01
C TYR A 177 1.43 11.13 13.06
N LYS A 178 2.21 12.18 13.37
CA LYS A 178 2.43 13.38 12.56
C LYS A 178 3.91 13.60 12.30
N LEU A 179 4.23 14.10 11.11
CA LEU A 179 5.59 14.36 10.66
C LEU A 179 6.22 15.53 11.44
N VAL A 180 7.38 15.28 12.04
CA VAL A 180 8.18 16.29 12.76
C VAL A 180 9.35 16.76 11.90
N ARG A 181 10.07 15.80 11.31
CA ARG A 181 11.30 16.08 10.59
C ARG A 181 11.50 15.09 9.45
N TRP A 182 12.02 15.60 8.36
CA TRP A 182 12.46 14.81 7.22
C TRP A 182 13.81 15.33 6.74
N ARG A 183 14.85 14.55 6.95
CA ARG A 183 16.20 14.79 6.43
C ARG A 183 16.51 13.72 5.40
N THR A 184 16.55 14.14 4.15
CA THR A 184 16.75 13.25 3.00
C THR A 184 17.99 12.35 3.18
N ASN A 185 17.82 11.05 2.92
CA ASN A 185 18.82 9.99 3.07
C ASN A 185 19.38 9.83 4.50
N ASP A 186 18.72 10.37 5.50
CA ASP A 186 19.18 10.28 6.87
C ASP A 186 18.07 9.75 7.79
N LEU A 187 16.95 10.49 7.90
CA LEU A 187 15.97 10.23 8.94
C LEU A 187 14.63 10.89 8.64
N ILE A 188 13.57 10.15 8.86
CA ILE A 188 12.21 10.69 8.97
C ILE A 188 11.74 10.43 10.40
N GLU A 189 11.32 11.49 11.08
CA GLU A 189 10.82 11.44 12.45
C GLU A 189 9.33 11.78 12.45
N VAL A 190 8.55 10.90 13.03
CA VAL A 190 7.15 11.15 13.34
C VAL A 190 6.92 11.08 14.84
N GLU A 191 5.98 11.88 15.35
CA GLU A 191 5.58 11.86 16.74
C GLU A 191 4.09 11.54 16.88
N LYS A 192 3.70 10.99 18.00
CA LYS A 192 2.31 10.67 18.33
C LYS A 192 1.41 11.87 18.10
N ASN A 193 0.31 11.65 17.40
CA ASN A 193 -0.76 12.62 17.23
C ASN A 193 -1.76 12.51 18.38
N GLU A 194 -1.66 13.40 19.35
CA GLU A 194 -2.54 13.39 20.51
C GLU A 194 -4.01 13.70 20.19
N ARG A 195 -4.30 14.15 18.95
CA ARG A 195 -5.66 14.38 18.44
C ARG A 195 -6.22 13.21 17.65
N PHE A 196 -5.44 12.16 17.46
CA PHE A 196 -5.96 10.94 16.85
C PHE A 196 -7.09 10.36 17.71
N PHE A 197 -8.18 9.91 17.08
CA PHE A 197 -9.36 9.46 17.82
C PHE A 197 -9.09 8.31 18.80
N ASP A 198 -8.03 7.54 18.57
CA ASP A 198 -7.61 6.41 19.40
C ASP A 198 -6.18 6.63 19.97
N ALA A 199 -5.82 7.87 20.24
CA ALA A 199 -4.47 8.23 20.70
C ALA A 199 -4.06 7.46 21.98
N GLN A 200 -4.99 7.14 22.87
CA GLN A 200 -4.70 6.40 24.09
C GLN A 200 -4.08 5.03 23.87
N ASN A 201 -4.36 4.39 22.72
CA ASN A 201 -3.84 3.08 22.33
C ASN A 201 -2.58 3.16 21.46
N VAL A 202 -2.11 4.35 21.11
CA VAL A 202 -0.86 4.53 20.37
C VAL A 202 0.34 4.32 21.30
N CYS A 203 1.12 3.27 21.05
CA CYS A 203 2.13 2.74 21.97
C CYS A 203 3.38 3.62 22.06
N PHE A 204 3.95 4.00 20.91
CA PHE A 204 5.21 4.75 20.88
C PHE A 204 4.94 6.26 20.81
N LYS A 205 5.78 7.05 21.51
CA LYS A 205 5.72 8.51 21.44
C LYS A 205 6.35 9.05 20.16
N ARG A 206 7.35 8.34 19.62
CA ARG A 206 8.05 8.69 18.38
C ARG A 206 8.45 7.45 17.62
N ILE A 207 8.48 7.58 16.30
CA ILE A 207 9.06 6.60 15.40
C ILE A 207 10.11 7.31 14.53
N PHE A 208 11.28 6.67 14.40
CA PHE A 208 12.34 7.11 13.51
C PHE A 208 12.48 6.09 12.39
N TYR A 209 12.27 6.54 11.16
CA TYR A 209 12.48 5.73 9.96
C TYR A 209 13.83 6.09 9.34
N TYR A 210 14.65 5.08 9.13
CA TYR A 210 15.96 5.22 8.51
C TYR A 210 15.97 4.54 7.15
N PRO A 211 16.38 5.20 6.06
CA PRO A 211 16.67 4.52 4.81
C PRO A 211 17.77 3.46 5.02
N THR A 212 17.50 2.23 4.60
CA THR A 212 18.43 1.08 4.82
C THR A 212 18.65 0.31 3.52
N ASN A 213 19.14 1.00 2.48
CA ASN A 213 19.38 0.43 1.14
C ASN A 213 20.35 -0.77 1.13
N ASP A 214 21.24 -0.87 2.14
CA ASP A 214 22.13 -2.01 2.34
C ASP A 214 21.56 -2.90 3.45
N SER A 215 20.96 -4.04 3.07
CA SER A 215 20.35 -5.00 3.98
C SER A 215 21.32 -5.60 4.99
N LEU A 216 22.62 -5.78 4.61
CA LEU A 216 23.64 -6.28 5.53
C LEU A 216 24.07 -5.21 6.55
N ALA A 217 24.11 -3.94 6.15
CA ALA A 217 24.33 -2.84 7.08
C ALA A 217 23.14 -2.70 8.04
N ALA A 218 21.91 -2.83 7.55
CA ALA A 218 20.71 -2.84 8.37
C ALA A 218 20.70 -3.99 9.38
N GLU A 219 21.05 -5.22 8.97
CA GLU A 219 21.22 -6.37 9.88
C GLU A 219 22.21 -6.05 11.01
N ARG A 220 23.38 -5.47 10.67
CA ARG A 220 24.39 -5.08 11.69
C ARG A 220 23.82 -4.06 12.68
N ARG A 221 23.04 -3.09 12.21
CA ARG A 221 22.39 -2.09 13.07
C ARG A 221 21.35 -2.71 14.02
N VAL A 222 20.55 -3.67 13.54
CA VAL A 222 19.61 -4.43 14.40
C VAL A 222 20.38 -5.20 15.47
N ARG A 223 21.44 -5.91 15.09
CA ARG A 223 22.28 -6.67 16.04
C ARG A 223 22.99 -5.79 17.07
N ALA A 224 23.28 -4.54 16.72
CA ALA A 224 23.90 -3.55 17.61
C ALA A 224 22.87 -2.78 18.47
N GLY A 225 21.55 -3.09 18.37
CA GLY A 225 20.50 -2.36 19.06
C GLY A 225 20.29 -0.92 18.56
N GLN A 226 20.70 -0.63 17.32
CA GLN A 226 20.53 0.68 16.69
C GLN A 226 19.26 0.74 15.82
N LEU A 227 18.61 -0.37 15.58
CA LEU A 227 17.28 -0.52 15.00
C LEU A 227 16.52 -1.57 15.81
N ASP A 228 15.25 -1.31 16.05
CA ASP A 228 14.32 -2.26 16.68
C ASP A 228 13.70 -3.19 15.62
N VAL A 229 13.41 -2.64 14.45
CA VAL A 229 12.81 -3.35 13.31
C VAL A 229 13.58 -3.00 12.05
N ASN A 230 13.75 -3.96 11.15
CA ASN A 230 14.14 -3.73 9.76
C ASN A 230 13.16 -4.44 8.85
N THR A 231 12.58 -3.74 7.88
CA THR A 231 11.47 -4.24 7.07
C THR A 231 11.91 -5.22 5.99
N GLU A 232 13.20 -5.35 5.72
CA GLU A 232 13.73 -6.26 4.71
C GLU A 232 15.00 -6.95 5.21
N ILE A 233 15.14 -8.24 4.89
CA ILE A 233 16.35 -9.02 5.16
C ILE A 233 16.90 -9.62 3.85
N ASP A 234 18.21 -9.81 3.78
CA ASP A 234 18.82 -10.61 2.73
C ASP A 234 18.44 -12.09 2.93
N GLY A 235 17.76 -12.69 1.94
CA GLY A 235 17.30 -14.06 2.01
C GLY A 235 18.44 -15.07 2.24
N THR A 236 19.65 -14.78 1.72
CA THR A 236 20.83 -15.63 1.94
C THR A 236 21.28 -15.67 3.40
N ARG A 237 20.85 -14.69 4.19
CA ARG A 237 21.15 -14.57 5.62
C ARG A 237 20.10 -15.20 6.53
N LEU A 238 18.94 -15.58 6.01
CA LEU A 238 17.82 -16.09 6.82
C LEU A 238 18.24 -17.21 7.75
N LYS A 239 18.89 -18.26 7.23
CA LYS A 239 19.38 -19.39 8.05
C LYS A 239 20.38 -18.98 9.13
N PHE A 240 21.20 -17.95 8.88
CA PHE A 240 22.12 -17.41 9.87
C PHE A 240 21.33 -16.67 10.96
N LEU A 241 20.36 -15.85 10.59
CA LEU A 241 19.54 -15.09 11.52
C LEU A 241 18.70 -16.00 12.42
N GLU A 242 18.09 -17.03 11.87
CA GLU A 242 17.34 -18.02 12.63
C GLU A 242 18.18 -18.71 13.71
N ARG A 243 19.46 -18.98 13.43
CA ARG A 243 20.38 -19.63 14.38
C ARG A 243 20.94 -18.66 15.44
N ASN A 244 21.25 -17.42 15.03
CA ASN A 244 21.99 -16.48 15.89
C ASN A 244 21.10 -15.44 16.54
N LEU A 245 19.90 -15.23 16.02
CA LEU A 245 18.89 -14.30 16.55
C LEU A 245 17.50 -14.97 16.50
N PRO A 246 17.30 -16.06 17.26
CA PRO A 246 16.05 -16.81 17.22
C PRO A 246 14.86 -15.89 17.61
N GLY A 247 13.80 -15.93 16.79
CA GLY A 247 12.61 -15.10 16.97
C GLY A 247 12.71 -13.65 16.45
N TYR A 248 13.87 -13.22 15.96
CA TYR A 248 14.03 -11.89 15.34
C TYR A 248 13.58 -11.88 13.88
N SER A 249 13.97 -12.89 13.09
CA SER A 249 13.52 -13.01 11.71
C SER A 249 12.11 -13.61 11.68
N ARG A 250 11.22 -12.96 10.93
CA ARG A 250 9.85 -13.43 10.71
C ARG A 250 9.59 -13.41 9.21
N VAL A 251 9.20 -14.58 8.68
CA VAL A 251 8.82 -14.74 7.28
C VAL A 251 7.31 -14.93 7.23
N HIS A 252 6.66 -14.14 6.41
CA HIS A 252 5.21 -14.19 6.19
C HIS A 252 4.92 -14.33 4.71
N ASP A 253 3.79 -14.93 4.37
CA ASP A 253 3.29 -14.96 3.01
C ASP A 253 3.06 -13.53 2.49
N PHE A 254 3.54 -13.28 1.29
CA PHE A 254 3.31 -12.03 0.57
C PHE A 254 2.48 -12.31 -0.68
N MET A 255 1.38 -11.61 -0.86
CA MET A 255 0.50 -11.76 -2.04
C MET A 255 1.09 -11.03 -3.25
N GLY A 256 2.25 -11.49 -3.68
CA GLY A 256 2.96 -10.91 -4.82
C GLY A 256 3.61 -11.98 -5.67
N THR A 257 3.71 -11.71 -6.96
CA THR A 257 4.42 -12.56 -7.92
C THR A 257 5.43 -11.73 -8.69
N VAL A 258 6.69 -12.16 -8.65
CA VAL A 258 7.72 -11.59 -9.52
C VAL A 258 7.61 -12.25 -10.89
N PHE A 259 7.49 -11.46 -11.93
CA PHE A 259 7.32 -11.94 -13.30
C PHE A 259 8.10 -11.11 -14.31
N LEU A 260 8.39 -11.70 -15.45
CA LEU A 260 8.94 -11.02 -16.63
C LEU A 260 7.81 -10.69 -17.59
N ALA A 261 7.62 -9.40 -17.90
CA ALA A 261 6.66 -8.95 -18.88
C ALA A 261 7.28 -8.89 -20.28
N PHE A 262 6.58 -9.44 -21.27
CA PHE A 262 6.97 -9.36 -22.67
C PHE A 262 6.12 -8.33 -23.42
N ASN A 263 6.77 -7.45 -24.19
CA ASN A 263 6.06 -6.56 -25.10
C ASN A 263 5.54 -7.34 -26.32
N ASN A 264 4.30 -7.79 -26.26
CA ASN A 264 3.66 -8.58 -27.32
C ASN A 264 3.50 -7.84 -28.67
N ARG A 265 3.73 -6.53 -28.70
CA ARG A 265 3.69 -5.73 -29.93
C ARG A 265 5.03 -5.69 -30.64
N LYS A 266 6.09 -6.30 -30.07
CA LYS A 266 7.44 -6.32 -30.64
C LYS A 266 7.89 -7.75 -30.92
N LYS A 267 8.47 -7.98 -32.11
CA LYS A 267 9.15 -9.23 -32.45
C LYS A 267 10.37 -9.44 -31.57
N PRO A 268 10.69 -10.68 -31.19
CA PRO A 268 9.96 -11.94 -31.52
C PRO A 268 8.84 -12.26 -30.50
N PHE A 269 8.50 -11.37 -29.58
CA PHE A 269 7.56 -11.61 -28.47
C PHE A 269 6.08 -11.56 -28.88
N ASP A 270 5.78 -11.20 -30.13
CA ASP A 270 4.46 -11.33 -30.74
C ASP A 270 4.07 -12.81 -30.96
N ASP A 271 5.03 -13.72 -31.09
CA ASP A 271 4.80 -15.16 -31.16
C ASP A 271 4.68 -15.79 -29.75
N ALA A 272 3.52 -16.41 -29.49
CA ALA A 272 3.26 -17.10 -28.22
C ALA A 272 4.22 -18.26 -27.94
N ARG A 273 4.71 -18.94 -28.99
CA ARG A 273 5.66 -20.06 -28.87
C ARG A 273 6.99 -19.58 -28.32
N VAL A 274 7.46 -18.41 -28.72
CA VAL A 274 8.69 -17.80 -28.21
C VAL A 274 8.53 -17.47 -26.73
N ARG A 275 7.41 -16.86 -26.31
CA ARG A 275 7.14 -16.56 -24.90
C ARG A 275 7.05 -17.84 -24.04
N LYS A 276 6.40 -18.90 -24.57
CA LYS A 276 6.34 -20.20 -23.90
C LYS A 276 7.74 -20.80 -23.74
N ALA A 277 8.54 -20.83 -24.79
CA ALA A 277 9.90 -21.36 -24.74
C ALA A 277 10.78 -20.63 -23.71
N LEU A 278 10.72 -19.31 -23.66
CA LEU A 278 11.44 -18.51 -22.65
C LEU A 278 10.95 -18.82 -21.23
N SER A 279 9.63 -18.98 -21.04
CA SER A 279 9.07 -19.36 -19.76
C SER A 279 9.52 -20.76 -19.31
N MET A 280 9.60 -21.73 -20.24
CA MET A 280 10.07 -23.08 -19.97
C MET A 280 11.57 -23.13 -19.61
N ALA A 281 12.37 -22.24 -20.17
CA ALA A 281 13.82 -22.15 -19.95
C ALA A 281 14.17 -21.60 -18.53
N ILE A 282 13.24 -21.04 -17.79
CA ILE A 282 13.48 -20.49 -16.43
C ILE A 282 13.34 -21.61 -15.41
N ASN A 283 14.43 -21.89 -14.68
CA ASN A 283 14.42 -22.80 -13.53
C ASN A 283 13.94 -22.06 -12.27
N ARG A 284 12.63 -22.08 -12.05
CA ARG A 284 11.97 -21.37 -10.94
C ARG A 284 12.34 -21.96 -9.59
N ASP A 285 12.49 -23.30 -9.51
CA ASP A 285 12.87 -23.99 -8.28
C ASP A 285 14.28 -23.56 -7.86
N PHE A 286 15.23 -23.56 -8.79
CA PHE A 286 16.60 -23.11 -8.51
C PHE A 286 16.64 -21.63 -8.07
N ILE A 287 15.84 -20.76 -8.70
CA ILE A 287 15.76 -19.35 -8.31
C ILE A 287 15.21 -19.21 -6.88
N ALA A 288 14.12 -19.90 -6.56
CA ALA A 288 13.49 -19.82 -5.25
C ALA A 288 14.38 -20.42 -4.15
N ASP A 289 14.92 -21.63 -4.38
CA ASP A 289 15.58 -22.42 -3.35
C ASP A 289 17.06 -22.07 -3.19
N GLU A 290 17.77 -21.77 -4.31
CA GLU A 290 19.22 -21.60 -4.29
C GLU A 290 19.67 -20.14 -4.41
N ILE A 291 18.88 -19.27 -5.04
CA ILE A 291 19.23 -17.85 -5.19
C ILE A 291 18.56 -17.00 -4.13
N LEU A 292 17.22 -17.04 -4.03
CA LEU A 292 16.46 -16.18 -3.12
C LEU A 292 16.52 -16.64 -1.66
N ARG A 293 16.31 -17.91 -1.40
CA ARG A 293 16.52 -18.60 -0.09
C ARG A 293 15.73 -18.03 1.10
N ALA A 294 14.65 -17.30 0.85
CA ALA A 294 13.84 -16.68 1.91
C ALA A 294 12.40 -17.20 1.97
N GLY A 295 12.17 -18.45 1.50
CA GLY A 295 10.87 -19.09 1.57
C GLY A 295 9.94 -18.79 0.39
N GLN A 296 10.43 -18.10 -0.65
CA GLN A 296 9.65 -17.90 -1.88
C GLN A 296 9.30 -19.23 -2.53
N THR A 297 8.11 -19.31 -3.12
CA THR A 297 7.64 -20.49 -3.84
C THR A 297 7.76 -20.28 -5.36
N PRO A 298 8.15 -21.33 -6.13
CA PRO A 298 8.17 -21.26 -7.59
C PRO A 298 6.79 -20.91 -8.15
N ALA A 299 6.70 -19.84 -8.96
CA ALA A 299 5.44 -19.36 -9.49
C ALA A 299 5.19 -19.88 -10.92
N TYR A 300 4.13 -20.65 -11.11
CA TYR A 300 3.64 -21.12 -12.40
C TYR A 300 2.33 -20.45 -12.82
N SER A 301 1.84 -19.49 -12.01
CA SER A 301 0.69 -18.64 -12.30
C SER A 301 0.96 -17.22 -11.84
N LEU A 302 0.22 -16.25 -12.37
CA LEU A 302 0.32 -14.84 -11.95
C LEU A 302 -0.25 -14.64 -10.53
N ILE A 303 -1.31 -15.37 -10.19
CA ILE A 303 -1.96 -15.25 -8.88
C ILE A 303 -1.33 -16.27 -7.94
N PRO A 304 -0.78 -15.84 -6.78
CA PRO A 304 -0.23 -16.76 -5.78
C PRO A 304 -1.27 -17.76 -5.26
N ARG A 305 -0.79 -18.97 -4.92
CA ARG A 305 -1.68 -20.02 -4.36
C ARG A 305 -2.20 -19.69 -2.95
N SER A 306 -1.57 -18.76 -2.25
CA SER A 306 -1.98 -18.29 -0.93
C SER A 306 -3.21 -17.35 -0.94
N VAL A 307 -3.67 -16.94 -2.12
CA VAL A 307 -4.87 -16.08 -2.23
C VAL A 307 -6.11 -16.87 -1.80
N ALA A 308 -6.77 -16.39 -0.75
CA ALA A 308 -7.96 -17.03 -0.21
C ALA A 308 -9.09 -17.13 -1.25
N ASN A 309 -9.79 -18.25 -1.26
CA ASN A 309 -10.88 -18.54 -2.18
C ASN A 309 -10.50 -18.56 -3.68
N TYR A 310 -9.20 -18.55 -4.00
CA TYR A 310 -8.76 -18.71 -5.38
C TYR A 310 -8.50 -20.19 -5.67
N PRO A 311 -9.20 -20.81 -6.62
CA PRO A 311 -9.09 -22.25 -6.88
C PRO A 311 -7.75 -22.66 -7.51
N GLY A 312 -6.91 -21.69 -7.83
CA GLY A 312 -5.66 -21.89 -8.57
C GLY A 312 -5.85 -21.84 -10.08
N SER A 313 -4.76 -21.61 -10.79
CA SER A 313 -4.72 -21.75 -12.24
C SER A 313 -4.62 -23.20 -12.65
N ALA A 314 -5.11 -23.55 -13.83
CA ALA A 314 -4.85 -24.85 -14.41
C ALA A 314 -3.33 -25.10 -14.51
N PRO A 315 -2.85 -26.28 -14.16
CA PRO A 315 -1.42 -26.61 -14.29
C PRO A 315 -0.94 -26.40 -15.73
N LEU A 316 0.27 -25.89 -15.88
CA LEU A 316 0.91 -25.83 -17.18
C LEU A 316 1.32 -27.26 -17.62
N ASP A 317 1.18 -27.55 -18.90
CA ASP A 317 1.46 -28.86 -19.49
C ASP A 317 2.91 -29.36 -19.25
N TRP A 318 3.83 -28.42 -19.00
CA TRP A 318 5.26 -28.67 -18.77
C TRP A 318 5.73 -28.39 -17.33
N GLU A 319 4.84 -27.99 -16.41
CA GLU A 319 5.20 -27.58 -15.05
C GLU A 319 5.99 -28.66 -14.29
N LYS A 320 5.59 -29.92 -14.48
CA LYS A 320 6.21 -31.07 -13.81
C LYS A 320 7.39 -31.66 -14.58
N ASP A 321 7.70 -31.17 -15.76
CA ASP A 321 8.81 -31.70 -16.53
C ASP A 321 10.16 -31.28 -15.93
N PRO A 322 11.15 -32.16 -15.87
CA PRO A 322 12.50 -31.80 -15.51
C PRO A 322 13.06 -30.73 -16.46
N MET A 323 13.87 -29.81 -15.95
CA MET A 323 14.46 -28.73 -16.76
C MET A 323 15.12 -29.18 -18.04
N LEU A 324 15.76 -30.36 -18.04
CA LEU A 324 16.40 -30.96 -19.24
C LEU A 324 15.40 -31.41 -20.31
N LYS A 325 14.10 -31.47 -20.00
CA LYS A 325 13.03 -31.87 -20.92
C LYS A 325 12.16 -30.69 -21.37
N ARG A 326 12.29 -29.56 -20.71
CA ARG A 326 11.58 -28.31 -21.06
C ARG A 326 12.29 -27.59 -22.20
#